data_89c28d11b4ab963dfd5dbd4414d2e040
#
_entry.id   89c28d11b4ab963dfd5dbd4414d2e040
#
_cell.length_a   1.000
_cell.length_b   1.000
_cell.length_c   1.000
_cell.angle_alpha   90.00
_cell.angle_beta   90.00
_cell.angle_gamma   90.00
#
_symmetry.space_group_name_H-M   'P 1'
#
loop_
_entity.id
_entity.type
_entity.pdbx_description
1 polymer ?
#
loop_
_entity_poly.entity_id
_entity_poly.type
_entity_poly.pdbx_seq_one_letter_code
_entity_poly.pdbx_strand_id
1 'polypeptide(L)'
;MCFFIFSLSVRFFNRVLRLLKENRFVRRLLFLSFATVFHKTMNKKSRHTQLFRWIYTLLTIGITVFIFTNSLQGGEASGLRSAMVTEWLNRLISHLGIDYRFTVYAVRKLAHLTEFMLLGLFLTLTLRVYTNRLMPHISWPLFAGLFTAVCDETIQLFGRGRGPSLRDVWIDFAGFTIGLCIALFLIRSVRRSKRPTRKNRR
;
A
#
# COMPACT_ATOMS: atom_id res chain seq x y z
N MET A 1 16.71 11.40 20.62
CA MET A 1 15.34 11.87 20.30
C MET A 1 14.56 10.85 19.46
N CYS A 2 15.12 10.25 18.41
CA CYS A 2 14.43 9.20 17.61
C CYS A 2 14.02 7.95 18.41
N PHE A 3 14.84 7.50 19.35
CA PHE A 3 14.56 6.32 20.18
C PHE A 3 13.33 6.51 21.10
N PHE A 4 13.08 7.74 21.52
CA PHE A 4 11.95 8.08 22.40
C PHE A 4 10.63 8.08 21.62
N ILE A 5 10.62 8.62 20.40
CA ILE A 5 9.43 8.65 19.50
C ILE A 5 9.08 7.23 19.07
N PHE A 6 10.10 6.41 18.79
CA PHE A 6 9.93 5.02 18.40
C PHE A 6 9.35 4.15 19.55
N SER A 7 9.88 4.31 20.77
CA SER A 7 9.35 3.65 21.97
C SER A 7 7.91 4.06 22.27
N LEU A 8 7.53 5.32 21.99
CA LEU A 8 6.15 5.79 22.11
C LEU A 8 5.23 5.15 21.08
N SER A 9 5.67 5.03 19.81
CA SER A 9 4.90 4.41 18.72
C SER A 9 4.64 2.93 18.97
N VAL A 10 5.64 2.17 19.42
CA VAL A 10 5.50 0.75 19.78
C VAL A 10 4.56 0.57 20.97
N ARG A 11 4.69 1.41 22.01
CA ARG A 11 3.80 1.38 23.19
C ARG A 11 2.37 1.77 22.81
N PHE A 12 2.20 2.77 21.93
CA PHE A 12 0.90 3.18 21.42
C PHE A 12 0.26 2.05 20.60
N PHE A 13 0.99 1.43 19.67
CA PHE A 13 0.51 0.33 18.85
C PHE A 13 0.13 -0.90 19.71
N ASN A 14 0.97 -1.28 20.67
CA ASN A 14 0.66 -2.36 21.61
C ASN A 14 -0.53 -2.03 22.51
N ARG A 15 -0.71 -0.77 22.88
CA ARG A 15 -1.87 -0.31 23.65
C ARG A 15 -3.15 -0.35 22.81
N VAL A 16 -3.08 0.04 21.53
CA VAL A 16 -4.19 -0.06 20.58
C VAL A 16 -4.56 -1.52 20.32
N LEU A 17 -3.57 -2.39 20.07
CA LEU A 17 -3.81 -3.83 19.91
C LEU A 17 -4.41 -4.48 21.17
N ARG A 18 -3.96 -4.09 22.35
CA ARG A 18 -4.50 -4.57 23.62
C ARG A 18 -5.94 -4.08 23.82
N LEU A 19 -6.23 -2.81 23.55
CA LEU A 19 -7.58 -2.24 23.59
C LEU A 19 -8.53 -2.94 22.60
N LEU A 20 -8.05 -3.28 21.40
CA LEU A 20 -8.81 -4.03 20.40
C LEU A 20 -9.03 -5.49 20.83
N LYS A 21 -8.07 -6.09 21.55
CA LYS A 21 -8.16 -7.48 22.05
C LYS A 21 -9.05 -7.59 23.30
N GLU A 22 -8.96 -6.65 24.21
CA GLU A 22 -9.64 -6.68 25.52
C GLU A 22 -11.05 -6.07 25.50
N ASN A 23 -11.30 -5.08 24.64
CA ASN A 23 -12.56 -4.36 24.64
C ASN A 23 -13.54 -4.91 23.59
N ARG A 24 -14.42 -5.85 24.03
CA ARG A 24 -15.48 -6.41 23.18
C ARG A 24 -16.40 -5.32 22.61
N PHE A 25 -16.55 -4.19 23.28
CA PHE A 25 -17.37 -3.07 22.87
C PHE A 25 -16.74 -2.33 21.67
N VAL A 26 -15.45 -1.99 21.75
CA VAL A 26 -14.71 -1.34 20.64
C VAL A 26 -14.66 -2.25 19.42
N ARG A 27 -14.44 -3.55 19.62
CA ARG A 27 -14.46 -4.54 18.53
C ARG A 27 -15.84 -4.68 17.89
N ARG A 28 -16.93 -4.65 18.71
CA ARG A 28 -18.31 -4.62 18.20
C ARG A 28 -18.63 -3.31 17.47
N LEU A 29 -18.19 -2.16 17.98
CA LEU A 29 -18.40 -0.85 17.36
C LEU A 29 -17.69 -0.77 16.02
N LEU A 30 -16.43 -1.20 15.92
CA LEU A 30 -15.69 -1.28 14.67
C LEU A 30 -16.33 -2.29 13.70
N PHE A 31 -16.75 -3.45 14.19
CA PHE A 31 -17.42 -4.47 13.37
C PHE A 31 -18.81 -3.99 12.91
N LEU A 32 -19.59 -3.35 13.77
CA LEU A 32 -20.91 -2.78 13.43
C LEU A 32 -20.75 -1.57 12.49
N SER A 33 -19.76 -0.71 12.71
CA SER A 33 -19.46 0.40 11.82
C SER A 33 -18.99 -0.10 10.44
N PHE A 34 -18.16 -1.13 10.40
CA PHE A 34 -17.75 -1.80 9.15
C PHE A 34 -18.93 -2.53 8.50
N ALA A 35 -19.73 -3.27 9.29
CA ALA A 35 -20.90 -4.00 8.82
C ALA A 35 -22.03 -3.08 8.33
N THR A 36 -22.27 -1.94 8.99
CA THR A 36 -23.29 -0.96 8.55
C THR A 36 -22.87 -0.21 7.30
N VAL A 37 -21.58 0.16 7.18
CA VAL A 37 -21.02 0.71 5.93
C VAL A 37 -21.09 -0.34 4.83
N PHE A 38 -20.78 -1.60 5.13
CA PHE A 38 -20.85 -2.72 4.20
C PHE A 38 -22.29 -3.03 3.78
N HIS A 39 -23.25 -3.10 4.73
CA HIS A 39 -24.67 -3.38 4.45
C HIS A 39 -25.36 -2.24 3.70
N LYS A 40 -25.08 -0.98 4.04
CA LYS A 40 -25.63 0.20 3.34
C LYS A 40 -25.14 0.33 1.90
N THR A 41 -23.97 -0.26 1.58
CA THR A 41 -23.43 -0.30 0.21
C THR A 41 -23.95 -1.47 -0.63
N MET A 42 -24.53 -2.49 0.01
CA MET A 42 -25.02 -3.71 -0.68
C MET A 42 -26.35 -3.54 -1.41
N ASN A 43 -27.07 -2.43 -1.21
CA ASN A 43 -28.39 -2.25 -1.81
C ASN A 43 -28.30 -1.71 -3.25
N LYS A 44 -28.55 -2.60 -4.22
CA LYS A 44 -28.96 -2.33 -5.63
C LYS A 44 -27.89 -1.76 -6.59
N LYS A 45 -26.66 -2.29 -6.61
CA LYS A 45 -25.75 -2.07 -7.75
C LYS A 45 -25.49 -3.37 -8.51
N SER A 46 -25.43 -3.28 -9.87
CA SER A 46 -25.27 -4.43 -10.77
C SER A 46 -24.16 -5.40 -10.29
N ARG A 47 -24.35 -6.73 -10.51
CA ARG A 47 -23.37 -7.78 -10.17
C ARG A 47 -21.94 -7.45 -10.60
N HIS A 48 -21.75 -6.78 -11.74
CA HIS A 48 -20.47 -6.31 -12.24
C HIS A 48 -19.77 -5.33 -11.27
N THR A 49 -20.51 -4.37 -10.72
CA THR A 49 -19.92 -3.39 -9.78
C THR A 49 -19.51 -4.04 -8.46
N GLN A 50 -20.24 -5.07 -8.03
CA GLN A 50 -19.89 -5.83 -6.82
C GLN A 50 -18.63 -6.67 -7.04
N LEU A 51 -18.49 -7.33 -8.19
CA LEU A 51 -17.31 -8.10 -8.56
C LEU A 51 -16.04 -7.22 -8.52
N PHE A 52 -16.06 -6.04 -9.12
CA PHE A 52 -14.92 -5.11 -9.08
C PHE A 52 -14.59 -4.65 -7.67
N ARG A 53 -15.57 -4.44 -6.79
CA ARG A 53 -15.33 -4.14 -5.37
C ARG A 53 -14.54 -5.24 -4.69
N TRP A 54 -14.97 -6.48 -4.84
CA TRP A 54 -14.27 -7.63 -4.28
C TRP A 54 -12.87 -7.77 -4.85
N ILE A 55 -12.69 -7.67 -6.17
CA ILE A 55 -11.37 -7.79 -6.82
C ILE A 55 -10.40 -6.75 -6.25
N TYR A 56 -10.75 -5.47 -6.28
CA TYR A 56 -9.83 -4.43 -5.80
C TYR A 56 -9.57 -4.52 -4.31
N THR A 57 -10.56 -4.87 -3.50
CA THR A 57 -10.38 -5.07 -2.05
C THR A 57 -9.44 -6.25 -1.77
N LEU A 58 -9.66 -7.39 -2.43
CA LEU A 58 -8.80 -8.57 -2.28
C LEU A 58 -7.37 -8.31 -2.76
N LEU A 59 -7.20 -7.59 -3.87
CA LEU A 59 -5.88 -7.19 -4.35
C LEU A 59 -5.18 -6.28 -3.33
N THR A 60 -5.87 -5.30 -2.76
CA THR A 60 -5.30 -4.41 -1.73
C THR A 60 -4.88 -5.19 -0.50
N ILE A 61 -5.74 -6.10 -0.01
CA ILE A 61 -5.42 -6.97 1.13
C ILE A 61 -4.24 -7.88 0.78
N GLY A 62 -4.26 -8.51 -0.39
CA GLY A 62 -3.18 -9.39 -0.84
C GLY A 62 -1.83 -8.68 -0.92
N ILE A 63 -1.78 -7.46 -1.46
CA ILE A 63 -0.55 -6.65 -1.50
C ILE A 63 -0.09 -6.29 -0.09
N THR A 64 -0.99 -5.90 0.81
CA THR A 64 -0.63 -5.57 2.20
C THR A 64 -0.04 -6.79 2.91
N VAL A 65 -0.67 -7.96 2.76
CA VAL A 65 -0.15 -9.22 3.32
C VAL A 65 1.20 -9.58 2.71
N PHE A 66 1.36 -9.39 1.40
CA PHE A 66 2.63 -9.64 0.70
C PHE A 66 3.76 -8.75 1.23
N ILE A 67 3.52 -7.44 1.41
CA ILE A 67 4.48 -6.50 2.00
C ILE A 67 4.91 -7.00 3.38
N PHE A 68 3.96 -7.28 4.27
CA PHE A 68 4.27 -7.67 5.65
C PHE A 68 4.97 -9.05 5.72
N THR A 69 4.60 -10.01 4.86
CA THR A 69 5.30 -11.30 4.80
C THR A 69 6.74 -11.17 4.31
N ASN A 70 7.00 -10.28 3.34
CA ASN A 70 8.35 -9.97 2.90
C ASN A 70 9.17 -9.30 4.01
N SER A 71 8.55 -8.44 4.79
CA SER A 71 9.21 -7.70 5.89
C SER A 71 9.55 -8.58 7.09
N LEU A 72 8.76 -9.63 7.34
CA LEU A 72 9.05 -10.64 8.35
C LEU A 72 10.30 -11.47 8.04
N GLN A 73 10.73 -11.52 6.78
CA GLN A 73 11.88 -12.32 6.39
C GLN A 73 13.19 -11.66 6.87
N GLY A 74 14.08 -12.48 7.42
CA GLY A 74 15.38 -12.03 7.88
C GLY A 74 16.22 -11.36 6.80
N GLY A 75 17.17 -10.51 7.22
CA GLY A 75 18.04 -9.75 6.33
C GLY A 75 18.83 -10.61 5.33
N GLU A 76 19.29 -11.80 5.73
CA GLU A 76 20.00 -12.75 4.87
C GLU A 76 19.12 -13.28 3.73
N ALA A 77 17.94 -13.81 4.04
CA ALA A 77 17.03 -14.38 3.05
C ALA A 77 16.55 -13.31 2.03
N SER A 78 16.27 -12.10 2.53
CA SER A 78 15.93 -10.96 1.69
C SER A 78 17.12 -10.49 0.85
N GLY A 79 18.34 -10.52 1.41
CA GLY A 79 19.58 -10.17 0.73
C GLY A 79 19.90 -11.12 -0.43
N LEU A 80 19.79 -12.43 -0.21
CA LEU A 80 20.02 -13.45 -1.25
C LEU A 80 19.05 -13.31 -2.43
N ARG A 81 17.75 -13.08 -2.16
CA ARG A 81 16.78 -12.83 -3.24
C ARG A 81 17.08 -11.56 -4.02
N SER A 82 17.39 -10.49 -3.31
CA SER A 82 17.77 -9.23 -3.96
C SER A 82 19.04 -9.38 -4.78
N ALA A 83 20.01 -10.19 -4.33
CA ALA A 83 21.23 -10.48 -5.08
C ALA A 83 20.93 -11.22 -6.40
N MET A 84 20.08 -12.25 -6.36
CA MET A 84 19.66 -12.98 -7.58
C MET A 84 18.98 -12.04 -8.60
N VAL A 85 18.05 -11.23 -8.13
CA VAL A 85 17.37 -10.24 -9.01
C VAL A 85 18.35 -9.21 -9.55
N THR A 86 19.29 -8.74 -8.73
CA THR A 86 20.33 -7.79 -9.14
C THR A 86 21.22 -8.39 -10.22
N GLU A 87 21.64 -9.63 -10.07
CA GLU A 87 22.46 -10.32 -11.06
C GLU A 87 21.71 -10.49 -12.39
N TRP A 88 20.45 -10.91 -12.33
CA TRP A 88 19.60 -11.02 -13.51
C TRP A 88 19.42 -9.67 -14.22
N LEU A 89 19.12 -8.60 -13.49
CA LEU A 89 19.00 -7.24 -14.04
C LEU A 89 20.32 -6.77 -14.68
N ASN A 90 21.44 -6.99 -14.01
CA ASN A 90 22.75 -6.57 -14.52
C ASN A 90 23.13 -7.34 -15.79
N ARG A 91 22.80 -8.62 -15.88
CA ARG A 91 22.97 -9.40 -17.13
C ARG A 91 22.08 -8.83 -18.25
N LEU A 92 20.81 -8.54 -17.97
CA LEU A 92 19.89 -7.99 -18.96
C LEU A 92 20.40 -6.65 -19.50
N ILE A 93 20.87 -5.75 -18.63
CA ILE A 93 21.38 -4.43 -19.00
C ILE A 93 22.67 -4.53 -19.79
N SER A 94 23.59 -5.44 -19.42
CA SER A 94 24.82 -5.69 -20.17
C SER A 94 24.54 -6.20 -21.59
N HIS A 95 23.51 -7.03 -21.77
CA HIS A 95 23.06 -7.45 -23.11
C HIS A 95 22.50 -6.32 -23.96
N LEU A 96 21.97 -5.26 -23.33
CA LEU A 96 21.51 -4.05 -24.02
C LEU A 96 22.63 -3.05 -24.31
N GLY A 97 23.88 -3.40 -23.98
CA GLY A 97 25.06 -2.54 -24.21
C GLY A 97 25.15 -1.35 -23.25
N ILE A 98 24.44 -1.36 -22.15
CA ILE A 98 24.44 -0.27 -21.16
C ILE A 98 25.48 -0.58 -20.08
N ASP A 99 26.49 0.27 -19.94
CA ASP A 99 27.53 0.15 -18.93
C ASP A 99 27.07 0.76 -17.59
N TYR A 100 26.05 0.13 -16.97
CA TYR A 100 25.54 0.46 -15.65
C TYR A 100 25.34 -0.82 -14.83
N ARG A 101 25.66 -0.77 -13.54
CA ARG A 101 25.44 -1.90 -12.64
C ARG A 101 24.63 -1.47 -11.43
N PHE A 102 23.50 -2.15 -11.24
CA PHE A 102 22.72 -2.00 -10.02
C PHE A 102 23.40 -2.66 -8.82
N THR A 103 23.30 -2.01 -7.67
CA THR A 103 23.70 -2.61 -6.40
C THR A 103 22.52 -3.38 -5.79
N VAL A 104 22.82 -4.41 -5.00
CA VAL A 104 21.81 -5.19 -4.25
C VAL A 104 20.95 -4.26 -3.36
N TYR A 105 21.58 -3.24 -2.76
CA TYR A 105 20.89 -2.25 -1.95
C TYR A 105 19.86 -1.46 -2.77
N ALA A 106 20.23 -0.96 -3.95
CA ALA A 106 19.35 -0.19 -4.82
C ALA A 106 18.16 -1.03 -5.29
N VAL A 107 18.40 -2.27 -5.72
CA VAL A 107 17.36 -3.20 -6.17
C VAL A 107 16.37 -3.49 -5.04
N ARG A 108 16.86 -3.71 -3.82
CA ARG A 108 16.00 -3.91 -2.66
C ARG A 108 15.12 -2.69 -2.35
N LYS A 109 15.67 -1.47 -2.43
CA LYS A 109 14.88 -0.24 -2.22
C LYS A 109 13.87 -0.01 -3.32
N LEU A 110 14.21 -0.29 -4.57
CA LEU A 110 13.28 -0.23 -5.69
C LEU A 110 12.14 -1.26 -5.54
N ALA A 111 12.43 -2.45 -5.02
CA ALA A 111 11.40 -3.45 -4.74
C ALA A 111 10.38 -2.93 -3.73
N HIS A 112 10.82 -2.41 -2.57
CA HIS A 112 9.93 -1.81 -1.56
C HIS A 112 9.13 -0.65 -2.13
N LEU A 113 9.78 0.29 -2.82
CA LEU A 113 9.11 1.40 -3.48
C LEU A 113 8.01 0.92 -4.44
N THR A 114 8.27 -0.15 -5.21
CA THR A 114 7.31 -0.73 -6.15
C THR A 114 6.15 -1.42 -5.42
N GLU A 115 6.42 -2.16 -4.35
CA GLU A 115 5.40 -2.79 -3.51
C GLU A 115 4.43 -1.74 -2.94
N PHE A 116 4.97 -0.66 -2.37
CA PHE A 116 4.15 0.44 -1.84
C PHE A 116 3.47 1.25 -2.94
N MET A 117 4.07 1.40 -4.11
CA MET A 117 3.42 2.00 -5.27
C MET A 117 2.19 1.20 -5.71
N LEU A 118 2.28 -0.12 -5.77
CA LEU A 118 1.14 -0.99 -6.04
C LEU A 118 0.06 -0.87 -4.96
N LEU A 119 0.45 -0.80 -3.68
CA LEU A 119 -0.49 -0.58 -2.58
C LEU A 119 -1.24 0.74 -2.75
N GLY A 120 -0.55 1.84 -3.03
CA GLY A 120 -1.16 3.16 -3.26
C GLY A 120 -2.12 3.17 -4.44
N LEU A 121 -1.73 2.51 -5.54
CA LEU A 121 -2.57 2.35 -6.73
C LEU A 121 -3.86 1.60 -6.39
N PHE A 122 -3.76 0.38 -5.84
CA PHE A 122 -4.92 -0.47 -5.62
C PHE A 122 -5.80 0.02 -4.47
N LEU A 123 -5.25 0.59 -3.40
CA LEU A 123 -6.04 1.19 -2.32
C LEU A 123 -6.86 2.38 -2.82
N THR A 124 -6.29 3.22 -3.70
CA THR A 124 -7.01 4.35 -4.30
C THR A 124 -8.10 3.86 -5.27
N LEU A 125 -7.84 2.82 -6.06
CA LEU A 125 -8.85 2.20 -6.92
C LEU A 125 -9.95 1.53 -6.09
N THR A 126 -9.62 0.89 -4.97
CA THR A 126 -10.58 0.35 -4.01
C THR A 126 -11.47 1.47 -3.46
N LEU A 127 -10.89 2.57 -2.98
CA LEU A 127 -11.68 3.72 -2.54
C LEU A 127 -12.60 4.23 -3.66
N ARG A 128 -12.13 4.24 -4.90
CA ARG A 128 -12.92 4.70 -6.06
C ARG A 128 -14.16 3.85 -6.34
N VAL A 129 -14.12 2.54 -6.14
CA VAL A 129 -15.29 1.68 -6.34
C VAL A 129 -16.30 1.77 -5.21
N TYR A 130 -15.89 2.29 -4.04
CA TYR A 130 -16.79 2.55 -2.91
C TYR A 130 -17.34 3.98 -2.89
N THR A 131 -16.59 4.98 -3.40
CA THR A 131 -17.05 6.38 -3.44
C THR A 131 -16.85 7.03 -4.80
N ASN A 132 -17.81 7.86 -5.18
CA ASN A 132 -17.72 8.66 -6.40
C ASN A 132 -16.94 9.98 -6.20
N ARG A 133 -16.77 10.42 -4.96
CA ARG A 133 -16.08 11.65 -4.58
C ARG A 133 -14.80 11.31 -3.81
N LEU A 134 -13.67 11.16 -4.54
CA LEU A 134 -12.39 10.78 -3.94
C LEU A 134 -11.74 11.91 -3.15
N MET A 135 -11.79 13.15 -3.67
CA MET A 135 -11.04 14.27 -3.09
C MET A 135 -11.35 14.53 -1.61
N PRO A 136 -12.62 14.55 -1.15
CA PRO A 136 -12.92 14.74 0.27
C PRO A 136 -12.39 13.62 1.18
N HIS A 137 -12.04 12.47 0.62
CA HIS A 137 -11.60 11.30 1.38
C HIS A 137 -10.14 10.94 1.11
N ILE A 138 -9.37 11.82 0.44
CA ILE A 138 -7.98 11.51 0.03
C ILE A 138 -7.02 11.37 1.22
N SER A 139 -7.35 11.98 2.35
CA SER A 139 -6.57 11.86 3.59
C SER A 139 -6.54 10.43 4.14
N TRP A 140 -7.61 9.65 3.94
CA TRP A 140 -7.69 8.27 4.43
C TRP A 140 -6.65 7.33 3.78
N PRO A 141 -6.56 7.24 2.43
CA PRO A 141 -5.50 6.42 1.83
C PRO A 141 -4.09 6.94 2.16
N LEU A 142 -3.88 8.26 2.24
CA LEU A 142 -2.58 8.80 2.63
C LEU A 142 -2.21 8.39 4.05
N PHE A 143 -3.14 8.50 5.00
CA PHE A 143 -2.93 8.03 6.36
C PHE A 143 -2.67 6.52 6.41
N ALA A 144 -3.48 5.73 5.69
CA ALA A 144 -3.31 4.28 5.63
C ALA A 144 -1.95 3.88 5.03
N GLY A 145 -1.51 4.57 3.98
CA GLY A 145 -0.19 4.34 3.36
C GLY A 145 0.96 4.63 4.31
N LEU A 146 0.93 5.79 4.98
CA LEU A 146 1.94 6.15 5.97
C LEU A 146 1.93 5.16 7.15
N PHE A 147 0.75 4.82 7.65
CA PHE A 147 0.60 3.85 8.73
C PHE A 147 1.16 2.47 8.35
N THR A 148 0.89 2.01 7.12
CA THR A 148 1.42 0.74 6.61
C THR A 148 2.95 0.78 6.53
N ALA A 149 3.54 1.89 6.05
CA ALA A 149 4.99 2.06 5.99
C ALA A 149 5.65 2.03 7.39
N VAL A 150 5.02 2.66 8.38
CA VAL A 150 5.49 2.60 9.78
C VAL A 150 5.36 1.18 10.34
N CYS A 151 4.25 0.48 10.05
CA CYS A 151 4.08 -0.91 10.46
C CYS A 151 5.12 -1.83 9.81
N ASP A 152 5.40 -1.65 8.53
CA ASP A 152 6.40 -2.43 7.79
C ASP A 152 7.78 -2.30 8.45
N GLU A 153 8.23 -1.07 8.68
CA GLU A 153 9.51 -0.81 9.33
C GLU A 153 9.55 -1.34 10.79
N THR A 154 8.40 -1.30 11.48
CA THR A 154 8.27 -1.87 12.82
C THR A 154 8.38 -3.40 12.79
N ILE A 155 7.80 -4.06 11.77
CA ILE A 155 7.89 -5.51 11.57
C ILE A 155 9.33 -5.91 11.26
N GLN A 156 10.06 -5.11 10.49
CA GLN A 156 11.47 -5.35 10.15
C GLN A 156 12.39 -5.39 11.38
N LEU A 157 12.01 -4.73 12.51
CA LEU A 157 12.73 -4.83 13.78
C LEU A 157 12.80 -6.25 14.34
N PHE A 158 11.79 -7.06 14.07
CA PHE A 158 11.75 -8.46 14.52
C PHE A 158 12.53 -9.38 13.59
N GLY A 159 12.94 -8.89 12.40
CA GLY A 159 13.79 -9.63 11.46
C GLY A 159 15.26 -9.58 11.88
N ARG A 160 15.93 -10.74 11.97
CA ARG A 160 17.37 -10.82 12.27
C ARG A 160 18.18 -10.05 11.22
N GLY A 161 19.11 -9.21 11.66
CA GLY A 161 20.04 -8.48 10.78
C GLY A 161 19.45 -7.27 10.07
N ARG A 162 18.33 -6.72 10.56
CA ARG A 162 17.73 -5.47 10.09
C ARG A 162 17.66 -4.45 11.21
N GLY A 163 17.96 -3.19 10.88
CA GLY A 163 17.76 -2.04 11.79
C GLY A 163 16.65 -1.15 11.28
N PRO A 164 15.86 -0.51 12.19
CA PRO A 164 14.82 0.42 11.80
C PRO A 164 15.42 1.65 11.15
N SER A 165 14.83 2.11 10.08
CA SER A 165 15.27 3.30 9.35
C SER A 165 14.07 4.21 9.05
N LEU A 166 14.07 5.40 9.64
CA LEU A 166 13.08 6.41 9.32
C LEU A 166 13.13 6.80 7.82
N ARG A 167 14.31 6.70 7.20
CA ARG A 167 14.49 6.95 5.77
C ARG A 167 13.70 5.96 4.93
N ASP A 168 13.60 4.70 5.36
CA ASP A 168 12.88 3.66 4.63
C ASP A 168 11.38 3.90 4.68
N VAL A 169 10.82 4.34 5.81
CA VAL A 169 9.42 4.79 5.91
C VAL A 169 9.10 5.85 4.86
N TRP A 170 10.00 6.82 4.63
CA TRP A 170 9.78 7.87 3.64
C TRP A 170 9.88 7.36 2.19
N ILE A 171 10.76 6.41 1.92
CA ILE A 171 10.87 5.78 0.59
C ILE A 171 9.59 5.01 0.27
N ASP A 172 9.09 4.23 1.22
CA ASP A 172 7.86 3.44 1.10
C ASP A 172 6.64 4.36 0.92
N PHE A 173 6.54 5.40 1.74
CA PHE A 173 5.47 6.39 1.61
C PHE A 173 5.55 7.18 0.30
N ALA A 174 6.74 7.46 -0.22
CA ALA A 174 6.91 8.06 -1.54
C ALA A 174 6.40 7.13 -2.64
N GLY A 175 6.75 5.84 -2.59
CA GLY A 175 6.22 4.82 -3.49
C GLY A 175 4.68 4.80 -3.46
N PHE A 176 4.10 4.73 -2.26
CA PHE A 176 2.65 4.79 -2.06
C PHE A 176 2.02 6.02 -2.73
N THR A 177 2.61 7.20 -2.51
CA THR A 177 2.11 8.47 -3.06
C THR A 177 2.17 8.49 -4.59
N ILE A 178 3.24 7.96 -5.19
CA ILE A 178 3.34 7.79 -6.63
C ILE A 178 2.20 6.91 -7.16
N GLY A 179 1.95 5.77 -6.52
CA GLY A 179 0.86 4.86 -6.90
C GLY A 179 -0.52 5.52 -6.80
N LEU A 180 -0.77 6.28 -5.73
CA LEU A 180 -1.98 7.08 -5.55
C LEU A 180 -2.13 8.11 -6.68
N CYS A 181 -1.08 8.84 -7.03
CA CYS A 181 -1.10 9.81 -8.13
C CYS A 181 -1.40 9.15 -9.48
N ILE A 182 -0.81 7.98 -9.76
CA ILE A 182 -1.09 7.19 -10.96
C ILE A 182 -2.58 6.79 -10.99
N ALA A 183 -3.14 6.29 -9.89
CA ALA A 183 -4.56 5.95 -9.80
C ALA A 183 -5.46 7.15 -10.09
N LEU A 184 -5.17 8.30 -9.50
CA LEU A 184 -5.93 9.54 -9.72
C LEU A 184 -5.85 9.99 -11.19
N PHE A 185 -4.69 9.88 -11.81
CA PHE A 185 -4.50 10.20 -13.23
C PHE A 185 -5.34 9.27 -14.11
N LEU A 186 -5.28 7.96 -13.90
CA LEU A 186 -6.07 6.97 -14.64
C LEU A 186 -7.58 7.22 -14.49
N ILE A 187 -8.06 7.48 -13.27
CA ILE A 187 -9.47 7.78 -13.01
C ILE A 187 -9.93 9.05 -13.75
N ARG A 188 -9.09 10.09 -13.77
CA ARG A 188 -9.39 11.34 -14.49
C ARG A 188 -9.42 11.14 -16.00
N SER A 189 -8.47 10.37 -16.55
CA SER A 189 -8.38 10.08 -17.98
C SER A 189 -9.61 9.33 -18.48
N VAL A 190 -10.02 8.28 -17.77
CA VAL A 190 -11.23 7.51 -18.11
C VAL A 190 -12.50 8.38 -18.03
N ARG A 191 -12.59 9.30 -17.07
CA ARG A 191 -13.73 10.23 -16.97
C ARG A 191 -13.78 11.22 -18.13
N ARG A 192 -12.62 11.71 -18.60
CA ARG A 192 -12.56 12.64 -19.73
C ARG A 192 -13.03 11.97 -21.03
N SER A 193 -12.59 10.75 -21.28
CA SER A 193 -12.96 9.97 -22.46
C SER A 193 -14.48 9.70 -22.56
N LYS A 194 -15.17 9.57 -21.42
CA LYS A 194 -16.63 9.31 -21.37
C LYS A 194 -17.51 10.56 -21.46
N ARG A 195 -16.95 11.77 -21.55
CA ARG A 195 -17.75 12.99 -21.76
C ARG A 195 -18.09 13.11 -23.24
N PRO A 196 -19.39 13.11 -23.64
CA PRO A 196 -19.79 13.31 -25.03
C PRO A 196 -19.27 14.67 -25.50
N THR A 197 -18.59 14.69 -26.61
CA THR A 197 -18.14 15.92 -27.27
C THR A 197 -19.38 16.77 -27.58
N ARG A 198 -19.32 18.06 -27.26
CA ARG A 198 -20.40 19.06 -27.42
C ARG A 198 -20.93 19.16 -28.87
N LYS A 199 -20.28 18.46 -29.83
CA LYS A 199 -20.58 18.50 -31.27
C LYS A 199 -21.88 17.74 -31.66
N ASN A 200 -22.43 16.87 -30.81
CA ASN A 200 -23.64 16.11 -31.07
C ASN A 200 -24.92 16.71 -30.48
N ARG A 201 -24.93 17.99 -30.15
CA ARG A 201 -26.11 18.73 -29.64
C ARG A 201 -26.58 19.82 -30.62
N ARG A 202 -26.48 19.58 -31.91
CA ARG A 202 -27.16 20.40 -32.93
C ARG A 202 -27.98 19.53 -33.80
#